data_436d0ff428e8c6229b0ca9ae38b64b3d
#
_entry.id   436d0ff428e8c6229b0ca9ae38b64b3d
#
_cell.length_a   1.000
_cell.length_b   1.000
_cell.length_c   1.000
_cell.angle_alpha   90.00
_cell.angle_beta   90.00
_cell.angle_gamma   90.00
#
_symmetry.space_group_name_H-M   'P 1'
#
loop_
_entity.id
_entity.type
_entity.pdbx_description
1 polymer ?
#
loop_
_entity_poly.entity_id
_entity_poly.type
_entity_poly.pdbx_seq_one_letter_code
_entity_poly.pdbx_strand_id
1 'polypeptide(L)'
;LPFLLDTTDKGGLGLSTATVGMIYGTIGVIALLLGGIISGFLVSRDGFKKWILPMALAINIPDLLYVWMAAATPDNPIFIAICVAIEQLGYGFGFTAYMLYLIYIAEGEHKTAHYAIGTGFMALGMMIPGMPAGWIQEHLGYTNFFIWVCICTLPGIVASLMIRNRLEDSFGKKQ
;
A
#
# COMPACT_ATOMS: atom_id res chain seq x y z
N LEU A 1 -2.36 -10.92 -5.85
CA LEU A 1 -3.46 -11.77 -6.37
C LEU A 1 -3.02 -13.23 -6.56
N PRO A 2 -1.88 -13.58 -7.23
CA PRO A 2 -1.48 -14.98 -7.42
C PRO A 2 -1.50 -15.80 -6.13
N PHE A 3 -0.98 -15.29 -5.04
CA PHE A 3 -0.94 -15.96 -3.72
C PHE A 3 -2.30 -16.51 -3.25
N LEU A 4 -3.39 -15.79 -3.50
CA LEU A 4 -4.73 -16.24 -3.10
C LEU A 4 -5.31 -17.31 -4.02
N LEU A 5 -4.92 -17.29 -5.31
CA LEU A 5 -5.43 -18.19 -6.36
C LEU A 5 -4.62 -19.48 -6.49
N ASP A 6 -3.31 -19.40 -6.28
CA ASP A 6 -2.42 -20.54 -6.41
C ASP A 6 -2.78 -21.63 -5.42
N THR A 7 -2.62 -22.86 -5.86
CA THR A 7 -2.93 -24.06 -5.09
C THR A 7 -2.02 -24.20 -3.87
N THR A 8 -2.49 -24.91 -2.86
CA THR A 8 -1.77 -25.11 -1.58
C THR A 8 -0.45 -25.86 -1.75
N ASP A 9 -0.34 -26.73 -2.75
CA ASP A 9 0.91 -27.40 -3.10
C ASP A 9 2.00 -26.44 -3.59
N LYS A 10 1.62 -25.27 -4.11
CA LYS A 10 2.52 -24.16 -4.48
C LYS A 10 2.70 -23.13 -3.35
N GLY A 11 2.14 -23.38 -2.18
CA GLY A 11 2.16 -22.47 -1.04
C GLY A 11 1.17 -21.31 -1.13
N GLY A 12 0.21 -21.36 -2.06
CA GLY A 12 -0.91 -20.43 -2.18
C GLY A 12 -2.10 -20.83 -1.28
N LEU A 13 -3.19 -20.06 -1.34
CA LEU A 13 -4.40 -20.31 -0.52
C LEU A 13 -5.50 -21.07 -1.27
N GLY A 14 -5.38 -21.31 -2.56
CA GLY A 14 -6.29 -22.13 -3.37
C GLY A 14 -7.72 -21.58 -3.48
N LEU A 15 -7.92 -20.28 -3.31
CA LEU A 15 -9.25 -19.67 -3.39
C LEU A 15 -9.77 -19.66 -4.84
N SER A 16 -11.09 -19.76 -4.98
CA SER A 16 -11.72 -19.59 -6.30
C SER A 16 -11.61 -18.15 -6.80
N THR A 17 -11.53 -17.95 -8.11
CA THR A 17 -11.52 -16.64 -8.76
C THR A 17 -12.73 -15.79 -8.34
N ALA A 18 -13.91 -16.43 -8.17
CA ALA A 18 -15.12 -15.74 -7.71
C ALA A 18 -14.97 -15.21 -6.28
N THR A 19 -14.39 -16.00 -5.37
CA THR A 19 -14.13 -15.59 -3.98
C THR A 19 -13.14 -14.45 -3.93
N VAL A 20 -12.03 -14.54 -4.66
CA VAL A 20 -11.02 -13.48 -4.75
C VAL A 20 -11.60 -12.21 -5.36
N GLY A 21 -12.43 -12.35 -6.41
CA GLY A 21 -13.15 -11.23 -7.01
C GLY A 21 -14.07 -10.51 -6.03
N MET A 22 -14.79 -11.24 -5.17
CA MET A 22 -15.65 -10.65 -4.13
C MET A 22 -14.79 -9.95 -3.05
N ILE A 23 -13.72 -10.60 -2.59
CA ILE A 23 -12.85 -10.06 -1.54
C ILE A 23 -12.20 -8.74 -2.01
N TYR A 24 -11.54 -8.73 -3.17
CA TYR A 24 -10.88 -7.52 -3.66
C TYR A 24 -11.86 -6.53 -4.29
N GLY A 25 -12.78 -6.99 -5.11
CA GLY A 25 -13.68 -6.13 -5.90
C GLY A 25 -14.78 -5.49 -5.08
N THR A 26 -15.19 -6.07 -3.96
CA THR A 26 -16.25 -5.51 -3.10
C THR A 26 -15.69 -5.05 -1.77
N ILE A 27 -15.22 -5.98 -0.95
CA ILE A 27 -14.73 -5.68 0.41
C ILE A 27 -13.49 -4.78 0.34
N GLY A 28 -12.53 -5.14 -0.51
CA GLY A 28 -11.29 -4.40 -0.68
C GLY A 28 -11.49 -2.98 -1.20
N VAL A 29 -12.35 -2.80 -2.21
CA VAL A 29 -12.67 -1.47 -2.76
C VAL A 29 -13.32 -0.58 -1.70
N ILE A 30 -14.29 -1.10 -0.93
CA ILE A 30 -14.92 -0.35 0.15
C ILE A 30 -13.90 0.07 1.20
N ALA A 31 -13.04 -0.86 1.62
CA ALA A 31 -11.98 -0.59 2.60
C ALA A 31 -10.98 0.46 2.10
N LEU A 32 -10.56 0.36 0.83
CA LEU A 32 -9.67 1.31 0.17
C LEU A 32 -10.26 2.73 0.14
N LEU A 33 -11.53 2.86 -0.26
CA LEU A 33 -12.22 4.15 -0.29
C LEU A 33 -12.36 4.75 1.11
N LEU A 34 -12.70 3.93 2.11
CA LEU A 34 -12.77 4.37 3.51
C LEU A 34 -11.41 4.85 4.01
N GLY A 35 -10.33 4.13 3.70
CA GLY A 35 -8.95 4.55 4.03
C GLY A 35 -8.62 5.92 3.45
N GLY A 36 -8.92 6.14 2.16
CA GLY A 36 -8.70 7.42 1.49
C GLY A 36 -9.52 8.57 2.10
N ILE A 37 -10.80 8.35 2.41
CA ILE A 37 -11.67 9.36 3.03
C ILE A 37 -11.17 9.72 4.44
N ILE A 38 -10.86 8.71 5.26
CA ILE A 38 -10.34 8.91 6.62
C ILE A 38 -9.04 9.71 6.59
N SER A 39 -8.12 9.37 5.68
CA SER A 39 -6.83 10.07 5.55
C SER A 39 -7.02 11.53 5.16
N GLY A 40 -7.88 11.81 4.18
CA GLY A 40 -8.21 13.18 3.76
C GLY A 40 -8.79 14.02 4.91
N PHE A 41 -9.71 13.45 5.69
CA PHE A 41 -10.28 14.11 6.87
C PHE A 41 -9.23 14.41 7.94
N LEU A 42 -8.38 13.45 8.26
CA LEU A 42 -7.34 13.61 9.29
C LEU A 42 -6.28 14.63 8.88
N VAL A 43 -5.88 14.64 7.61
CA VAL A 43 -4.93 15.64 7.11
C VAL A 43 -5.56 17.03 7.11
N SER A 44 -6.82 17.17 6.71
CA SER A 44 -7.51 18.47 6.71
C SER A 44 -7.65 19.07 8.12
N ARG A 45 -7.73 18.22 9.16
CA ARG A 45 -7.82 18.62 10.55
C ARG A 45 -6.46 18.97 11.16
N ASP A 46 -5.47 18.09 10.98
CA ASP A 46 -4.22 18.12 11.75
C ASP A 46 -3.00 18.58 10.93
N GLY A 47 -3.12 18.58 9.59
CA GLY A 47 -2.02 18.86 8.66
C GLY A 47 -1.28 17.59 8.22
N PHE A 48 -0.68 17.67 7.03
CA PHE A 48 -0.01 16.54 6.39
C PHE A 48 1.25 16.06 7.14
N LYS A 49 2.05 16.99 7.66
CA LYS A 49 3.29 16.69 8.41
C LYS A 49 3.08 15.73 9.58
N LYS A 50 1.94 15.83 10.27
CA LYS A 50 1.61 14.94 11.39
C LYS A 50 1.30 13.52 10.90
N TRP A 51 0.65 13.39 9.75
CA TRP A 51 0.09 12.14 9.27
C TRP A 51 0.97 11.38 8.27
N ILE A 52 1.99 11.99 7.67
CA ILE A 52 2.85 11.34 6.67
C ILE A 52 3.47 10.02 7.18
N LEU A 53 3.96 9.98 8.41
CA LEU A 53 4.55 8.76 8.99
C LEU A 53 3.50 7.70 9.35
N PRO A 54 2.40 8.00 10.06
CA PRO A 54 1.29 7.06 10.24
C PRO A 54 0.75 6.49 8.92
N MET A 55 0.67 7.30 7.87
CA MET A 55 0.25 6.88 6.54
C MET A 55 1.24 5.93 5.88
N ALA A 56 2.55 6.24 5.96
CA ALA A 56 3.59 5.35 5.47
C ALA A 56 3.63 4.01 6.21
N LEU A 57 3.36 4.00 7.51
CA LEU A 57 3.25 2.77 8.30
C LEU A 57 1.98 1.99 7.95
N ALA A 58 0.86 2.67 7.75
CA ALA A 58 -0.43 2.03 7.45
C ALA A 58 -0.43 1.29 6.10
N ILE A 59 0.37 1.72 5.12
CA ILE A 59 0.50 1.02 3.84
C ILE A 59 1.45 -0.19 3.92
N ASN A 60 2.42 -0.18 4.85
CA ASN A 60 3.47 -1.19 4.91
C ASN A 60 3.24 -2.24 6.01
N ILE A 61 2.66 -1.87 7.17
CA ILE A 61 2.43 -2.82 8.26
C ILE A 61 1.50 -3.98 7.87
N PRO A 62 0.43 -3.77 7.09
CA PRO A 62 -0.44 -4.88 6.66
C PRO A 62 0.25 -5.94 5.80
N ASP A 63 1.41 -5.65 5.19
CA ASP A 63 2.20 -6.66 4.47
C ASP A 63 2.61 -7.82 5.38
N LEU A 64 2.75 -7.58 6.68
CA LEU A 64 3.00 -8.62 7.68
C LEU A 64 1.86 -9.65 7.79
N LEU A 65 0.62 -9.24 7.47
CA LEU A 65 -0.52 -10.16 7.41
C LEU A 65 -0.34 -11.18 6.28
N TYR A 66 0.27 -10.77 5.16
CA TYR A 66 0.59 -11.69 4.06
C TYR A 66 1.71 -12.66 4.43
N VAL A 67 2.73 -12.21 5.18
CA VAL A 67 3.74 -13.11 5.74
C VAL A 67 3.08 -14.16 6.64
N TRP A 68 2.17 -13.72 7.52
CA TRP A 68 1.44 -14.62 8.40
C TRP A 68 0.51 -15.56 7.63
N MET A 69 -0.25 -15.07 6.65
CA MET A 69 -1.13 -15.91 5.82
C MET A 69 -0.35 -16.94 5.00
N ALA A 70 0.83 -16.58 4.48
CA ALA A 70 1.69 -17.51 3.75
C ALA A 70 2.32 -18.58 4.65
N ALA A 71 2.58 -18.27 5.93
CA ALA A 71 3.11 -19.22 6.88
C ALA A 71 2.02 -20.13 7.51
N ALA A 72 0.83 -19.57 7.78
CA ALA A 72 -0.26 -20.26 8.47
C ALA A 72 -1.26 -20.93 7.52
N THR A 73 -1.29 -20.53 6.23
CA THR A 73 -2.21 -21.01 5.18
C THR A 73 -3.65 -21.22 5.70
N PRO A 74 -4.33 -20.13 6.15
CA PRO A 74 -5.67 -20.27 6.72
C PRO A 74 -6.68 -20.68 5.66
N ASP A 75 -7.54 -21.65 5.97
CA ASP A 75 -8.59 -22.15 5.07
C ASP A 75 -9.88 -21.31 5.10
N ASN A 76 -10.03 -20.45 6.11
CA ASN A 76 -11.28 -19.69 6.30
C ASN A 76 -11.29 -18.41 5.41
N PRO A 77 -12.14 -18.34 4.39
CA PRO A 77 -12.20 -17.19 3.48
C PRO A 77 -12.63 -15.89 4.16
N ILE A 78 -13.37 -15.94 5.27
CA ILE A 78 -13.77 -14.74 6.03
C ILE A 78 -12.53 -14.13 6.68
N PHE A 79 -11.64 -14.94 7.24
CA PHE A 79 -10.42 -14.45 7.84
C PHE A 79 -9.49 -13.80 6.80
N ILE A 80 -9.36 -14.46 5.64
CA ILE A 80 -8.60 -13.91 4.50
C ILE A 80 -9.20 -12.58 4.04
N ALA A 81 -10.54 -12.49 3.96
CA ALA A 81 -11.23 -11.24 3.60
C ALA A 81 -10.96 -10.10 4.59
N ILE A 82 -10.87 -10.39 5.89
CA ILE A 82 -10.52 -9.39 6.92
C ILE A 82 -9.08 -8.92 6.74
N CYS A 83 -8.12 -9.83 6.49
CA CYS A 83 -6.73 -9.46 6.24
C CYS A 83 -6.59 -8.55 5.00
N VAL A 84 -7.27 -8.89 3.90
CA VAL A 84 -7.29 -8.06 2.69
C VAL A 84 -7.97 -6.72 2.94
N ALA A 85 -9.06 -6.69 3.72
CA ALA A 85 -9.74 -5.43 4.07
C ALA A 85 -8.81 -4.49 4.85
N ILE A 86 -8.05 -5.02 5.81
CA ILE A 86 -7.07 -4.22 6.58
C ILE A 86 -5.95 -3.70 5.66
N GLU A 87 -5.44 -4.54 4.77
CA GLU A 87 -4.42 -4.14 3.79
C GLU A 87 -4.94 -3.06 2.85
N GLN A 88 -6.13 -3.22 2.26
CA GLN A 88 -6.73 -2.26 1.35
C GLN A 88 -7.09 -0.93 2.04
N LEU A 89 -7.54 -0.98 3.29
CA LEU A 89 -7.77 0.22 4.10
C LEU A 89 -6.44 0.96 4.36
N GLY A 90 -5.40 0.24 4.75
CA GLY A 90 -4.06 0.78 4.94
C GLY A 90 -3.48 1.36 3.64
N TYR A 91 -3.69 0.68 2.51
CA TYR A 91 -3.29 1.15 1.20
C TYR A 91 -3.99 2.46 0.82
N GLY A 92 -5.33 2.53 0.94
CA GLY A 92 -6.08 3.75 0.66
C GLY A 92 -5.67 4.91 1.56
N PHE A 93 -5.44 4.63 2.85
CA PHE A 93 -4.97 5.62 3.81
C PHE A 93 -3.56 6.12 3.49
N GLY A 94 -2.62 5.22 3.21
CA GLY A 94 -1.21 5.57 2.98
C GLY A 94 -0.96 6.15 1.60
N PHE A 95 -1.67 5.69 0.56
CA PHE A 95 -1.53 6.21 -0.79
C PHE A 95 -1.86 7.71 -0.90
N THR A 96 -2.77 8.19 -0.05
CA THR A 96 -3.10 9.62 0.05
C THR A 96 -1.86 10.44 0.44
N ALA A 97 -0.94 9.91 1.26
CA ALA A 97 0.29 10.62 1.62
C ALA A 97 1.16 10.90 0.40
N TYR A 98 1.28 9.90 -0.49
CA TYR A 98 2.06 10.07 -1.71
C TYR A 98 1.45 11.12 -2.64
N MET A 99 0.13 11.07 -2.84
CA MET A 99 -0.58 12.05 -3.67
C MET A 99 -0.45 13.48 -3.13
N LEU A 100 -0.60 13.65 -1.81
CA LEU A 100 -0.43 14.96 -1.16
C LEU A 100 1.02 15.47 -1.26
N TYR A 101 2.00 14.57 -1.15
CA TYR A 101 3.40 14.94 -1.32
C TYR A 101 3.69 15.40 -2.74
N LEU A 102 3.15 14.73 -3.76
CA LEU A 102 3.28 15.17 -5.15
C LEU A 102 2.68 16.56 -5.37
N ILE A 103 1.52 16.84 -4.75
CA ILE A 103 0.90 18.17 -4.80
C ILE A 103 1.78 19.21 -4.10
N TYR A 104 2.36 18.85 -2.96
CA TYR A 104 3.23 19.72 -2.18
C TYR A 104 4.49 20.15 -2.95
N ILE A 105 5.13 19.22 -3.67
CA ILE A 105 6.35 19.53 -4.46
C ILE A 105 6.07 20.13 -5.83
N ALA A 106 4.83 20.07 -6.31
CA ALA A 106 4.43 20.62 -7.61
C ALA A 106 4.18 22.13 -7.49
N GLU A 107 5.23 22.94 -7.53
CA GLU A 107 5.17 24.39 -7.43
C GLU A 107 5.52 25.09 -8.77
N GLY A 108 5.22 26.41 -8.86
CA GLY A 108 5.56 27.27 -9.97
C GLY A 108 4.57 27.23 -11.15
N GLU A 109 4.98 27.75 -12.30
CA GLU A 109 4.12 27.87 -13.50
C GLU A 109 3.80 26.52 -14.14
N HIS A 110 4.63 25.48 -13.92
CA HIS A 110 4.51 24.16 -14.54
C HIS A 110 4.04 23.06 -13.57
N LYS A 111 3.17 23.40 -12.60
CA LYS A 111 2.66 22.46 -11.58
C LYS A 111 2.15 21.14 -12.16
N THR A 112 1.37 21.20 -13.23
CA THR A 112 0.80 20.01 -13.88
C THR A 112 1.88 19.10 -14.46
N ALA A 113 2.92 19.67 -15.06
CA ALA A 113 4.04 18.91 -15.60
C ALA A 113 4.85 18.24 -14.48
N HIS A 114 5.14 18.95 -13.37
CA HIS A 114 5.81 18.39 -12.20
C HIS A 114 5.02 17.23 -11.59
N TYR A 115 3.70 17.40 -11.42
CA TYR A 115 2.82 16.35 -10.94
C TYR A 115 2.79 15.13 -11.87
N ALA A 116 2.70 15.35 -13.19
CA ALA A 116 2.71 14.27 -14.18
C ALA A 116 4.04 13.49 -14.18
N ILE A 117 5.17 14.18 -14.07
CA ILE A 117 6.50 13.54 -13.93
C ILE A 117 6.55 12.71 -12.67
N GLY A 118 6.08 13.25 -11.53
CA GLY A 118 6.02 12.53 -10.26
C GLY A 118 5.17 11.26 -10.32
N THR A 119 4.00 11.32 -10.96
CA THR A 119 3.15 10.12 -11.19
C THR A 119 3.80 9.13 -12.14
N GLY A 120 4.57 9.59 -13.13
CA GLY A 120 5.39 8.74 -13.99
C GLY A 120 6.45 7.97 -13.21
N PHE A 121 7.18 8.63 -12.30
CA PHE A 121 8.13 7.96 -11.41
C PHE A 121 7.45 6.96 -10.46
N MET A 122 6.25 7.26 -9.98
CA MET A 122 5.45 6.31 -9.21
C MET A 122 5.17 5.04 -10.02
N ALA A 123 4.72 5.19 -11.26
CA ALA A 123 4.45 4.06 -12.13
C ALA A 123 5.71 3.22 -12.38
N LEU A 124 6.87 3.85 -12.63
CA LEU A 124 8.15 3.16 -12.76
C LEU A 124 8.54 2.42 -11.48
N GLY A 125 8.34 3.04 -10.31
CA GLY A 125 8.59 2.43 -9.01
C GLY A 125 7.72 1.20 -8.72
N MET A 126 6.53 1.11 -9.31
CA MET A 126 5.68 -0.08 -9.25
C MET A 126 6.09 -1.14 -10.30
N MET A 127 6.38 -0.71 -11.53
CA MET A 127 6.67 -1.61 -12.65
C MET A 127 8.03 -2.30 -12.51
N ILE A 128 9.10 -1.56 -12.18
CA ILE A 128 10.46 -2.11 -12.14
C ILE A 128 10.60 -3.24 -11.10
N PRO A 129 10.18 -3.06 -9.83
CA PRO A 129 10.21 -4.16 -8.86
C PRO A 129 9.18 -5.27 -9.18
N GLY A 130 8.07 -4.92 -9.83
CA GLY A 130 7.02 -5.86 -10.23
C GLY A 130 7.47 -6.86 -11.30
N MET A 131 8.36 -6.45 -12.21
CA MET A 131 8.86 -7.32 -13.29
C MET A 131 9.52 -8.62 -12.79
N PRO A 132 10.50 -8.61 -11.88
CA PRO A 132 11.13 -9.81 -11.36
C PRO A 132 10.35 -10.49 -10.24
N ALA A 133 9.24 -9.89 -9.74
CA ALA A 133 8.54 -10.36 -8.54
C ALA A 133 8.05 -11.82 -8.67
N GLY A 134 7.52 -12.23 -9.82
CA GLY A 134 7.08 -13.60 -10.06
C GLY A 134 8.26 -14.58 -10.02
N TRP A 135 9.35 -14.25 -10.69
CA TRP A 135 10.57 -15.08 -10.70
C TRP A 135 11.18 -15.19 -9.27
N ILE A 136 11.22 -14.11 -8.52
CA ILE A 136 11.71 -14.11 -7.14
C ILE A 136 10.79 -14.98 -6.26
N GLN A 137 9.48 -14.86 -6.43
CA GLN A 137 8.51 -15.66 -5.67
C GLN A 137 8.64 -17.17 -5.96
N GLU A 138 8.84 -17.57 -7.23
CA GLU A 138 9.04 -18.97 -7.59
C GLU A 138 10.29 -19.58 -6.92
N HIS A 139 11.36 -18.81 -6.72
CA HIS A 139 12.61 -19.28 -6.09
C HIS A 139 12.57 -19.24 -4.57
N LEU A 140 11.91 -18.23 -3.96
CA LEU A 140 11.89 -18.05 -2.52
C LEU A 140 10.69 -18.73 -1.84
N GLY A 141 9.61 -19.02 -2.58
CA GLY A 141 8.32 -19.37 -2.02
C GLY A 141 7.61 -18.14 -1.42
N TYR A 142 6.28 -18.25 -1.19
CA TYR A 142 5.46 -17.11 -0.77
C TYR A 142 5.89 -16.50 0.57
N THR A 143 6.18 -17.30 1.58
CA THR A 143 6.54 -16.78 2.91
C THR A 143 7.80 -15.91 2.87
N ASN A 144 8.89 -16.42 2.26
CA ASN A 144 10.14 -15.66 2.16
C ASN A 144 10.00 -14.47 1.20
N PHE A 145 9.19 -14.61 0.16
CA PHE A 145 8.88 -13.51 -0.75
C PHE A 145 8.22 -12.34 -0.02
N PHE A 146 7.20 -12.60 0.82
CA PHE A 146 6.56 -11.52 1.60
C PHE A 146 7.49 -10.92 2.65
N ILE A 147 8.37 -11.71 3.28
CA ILE A 147 9.40 -11.19 4.17
C ILE A 147 10.34 -10.25 3.39
N TRP A 148 10.76 -10.66 2.19
CA TRP A 148 11.59 -9.83 1.32
C TRP A 148 10.87 -8.52 0.93
N VAL A 149 9.57 -8.58 0.59
CA VAL A 149 8.75 -7.38 0.34
C VAL A 149 8.77 -6.46 1.55
N CYS A 150 8.52 -6.95 2.77
CA CYS A 150 8.56 -6.14 3.99
C CYS A 150 9.92 -5.45 4.21
N ILE A 151 11.03 -6.12 3.88
CA ILE A 151 12.38 -5.52 3.95
C ILE A 151 12.52 -4.40 2.91
N CYS A 152 12.00 -4.61 1.69
CA CYS A 152 12.04 -3.62 0.62
C CYS A 152 11.21 -2.35 0.91
N THR A 153 10.27 -2.38 1.86
CA THR A 153 9.49 -1.19 2.24
C THR A 153 10.24 -0.26 3.21
N LEU A 154 11.27 -0.75 3.92
CA LEU A 154 12.03 0.04 4.90
C LEU A 154 12.61 1.35 4.34
N PRO A 155 13.23 1.38 3.13
CA PRO A 155 13.70 2.63 2.54
C PRO A 155 12.59 3.67 2.36
N GLY A 156 11.36 3.25 2.03
CA GLY A 156 10.19 4.13 1.90
C GLY A 156 9.80 4.78 3.24
N ILE A 157 9.85 4.02 4.33
CA ILE A 157 9.60 4.52 5.68
C ILE A 157 10.68 5.53 6.10
N VAL A 158 11.95 5.22 5.83
CA VAL A 158 13.07 6.15 6.09
C VAL A 158 12.92 7.43 5.28
N ALA A 159 12.58 7.34 3.99
CA ALA A 159 12.32 8.50 3.16
C ALA A 159 11.18 9.36 3.71
N SER A 160 10.09 8.76 4.19
CA SER A 160 8.96 9.46 4.82
C SER A 160 9.38 10.21 6.09
N LEU A 161 10.27 9.64 6.90
CA LEU A 161 10.85 10.30 8.08
C LEU A 161 11.71 11.52 7.68
N MET A 162 12.52 11.39 6.64
CA MET A 162 13.37 12.49 6.14
C MET A 162 12.52 13.64 5.58
N ILE A 163 11.49 13.30 4.79
CA ILE A 163 10.57 14.26 4.19
C ILE A 163 9.76 14.99 5.25
N ARG A 164 9.28 14.29 6.29
CA ARG A 164 8.50 14.85 7.38
C ARG A 164 9.12 16.12 7.98
N ASN A 165 10.44 16.14 8.15
CA ASN A 165 11.16 17.26 8.75
C ASN A 165 11.23 18.50 7.83
N ARG A 166 10.95 18.33 6.54
CA ARG A 166 10.97 19.40 5.52
C ARG A 166 9.57 19.93 5.18
N LEU A 167 8.51 19.28 5.69
CA LEU A 167 7.14 19.70 5.44
C LEU A 167 6.76 20.90 6.32
N GLU A 168 5.98 21.81 5.75
CA GLU A 168 5.35 22.90 6.47
C GLU A 168 4.22 22.41 7.38
N ASP A 169 4.10 22.97 8.57
CA ASP A 169 3.09 22.59 9.58
C ASP A 169 1.65 22.94 9.16
N SER A 170 1.51 23.92 8.26
CA SER A 170 0.23 24.41 7.76
C SER A 170 -0.31 23.63 6.58
N PHE A 171 0.56 22.91 5.83
CA PHE A 171 0.14 22.25 4.61
C PHE A 171 -0.92 21.17 4.85
N GLY A 172 -2.01 21.26 4.10
CA GLY A 172 -3.14 20.35 4.16
C GLY A 172 -4.18 20.67 5.25
N LYS A 173 -3.93 21.64 6.15
CA LYS A 173 -4.92 22.08 7.14
C LYS A 173 -5.99 22.95 6.50
N LYS A 174 -7.24 22.68 6.88
CA LYS A 174 -8.36 23.57 6.57
C LYS A 174 -8.16 24.87 7.36
N GLN A 175 -8.08 25.99 6.64
CA GLN A 175 -8.13 27.34 7.24
C GLN A 175 -9.53 27.65 7.76
#